data_00da284433210ea154ae31e5a98a725e
#
_entry.id   00da284433210ea154ae31e5a98a725e
#
_cell.length_a   1.000
_cell.length_b   1.000
_cell.length_c   1.000
_cell.angle_alpha   90.00
_cell.angle_beta   90.00
_cell.angle_gamma   90.00
#
_symmetry.space_group_name_H-M   'P 1'
#
loop_
_entity.id
_entity.type
_entity.pdbx_description
1 polymer ?
#
loop_
_entity_poly.entity_id
_entity_poly.type
_entity_poly.pdbx_seq_one_letter_code
_entity_poly.pdbx_strand_id
1 'polypeptide(L)'
;MKYWNENRKQYYTHVEPRADWREPVEKWVDWMDVVGRSKQTLRTRYYQLSRFSRVVNKKINDVNEDDLILVLAPLGAEAKRGMRAAVRIFYSWAIERKLATVDPTAGIPPIAMRKAHGKVCPEEAIEKGLGSINKDARIAVMLGAFCGLRRIEIARTNLSNDITDDANGMMLRIHGKGNKERELPVPAKLAAILRKRPKGWLFPGRFSGHCSVDYIAKLIKGATGYPSHTLRRRFATVAYYRNGCNVVLVSRMLGHANAATTMRYIGIVSDEMRNAVESATQTGMGITLKGNPVVGTPDVNYTLKQVVIG
;
A
#
# COMPACT_ATOMS: atom_id res chain seq x y z
N MET A 1 28.19 19.97 -16.73
CA MET A 1 27.41 18.78 -17.08
C MET A 1 27.99 17.45 -16.52
N LYS A 2 28.75 17.46 -15.42
CA LYS A 2 29.33 16.24 -14.82
C LYS A 2 28.64 15.77 -13.51
N TYR A 3 27.52 16.36 -13.13
CA TYR A 3 26.78 15.99 -11.90
C TYR A 3 25.84 14.78 -12.06
N TRP A 4 25.86 14.15 -13.23
CA TRP A 4 24.83 13.17 -13.64
C TRP A 4 25.13 11.72 -13.25
N ASN A 5 26.34 11.35 -12.87
CA ASN A 5 26.76 9.97 -13.15
C ASN A 5 26.84 8.97 -12.00
N GLU A 6 26.94 9.31 -10.75
CA GLU A 6 27.15 8.26 -9.74
C GLU A 6 25.98 8.04 -8.78
N ASN A 7 25.25 9.09 -8.43
CA ASN A 7 24.12 8.97 -7.51
C ASN A 7 22.81 8.50 -8.18
N ARG A 8 22.72 8.43 -9.49
CA ARG A 8 21.51 8.16 -10.26
C ARG A 8 21.37 6.75 -10.82
N LYS A 9 22.44 5.96 -10.86
CA LYS A 9 22.38 4.52 -11.22
C LYS A 9 21.36 3.73 -10.41
N GLN A 10 21.00 4.21 -9.24
CA GLN A 10 19.98 3.59 -8.38
C GLN A 10 18.54 3.70 -8.92
N TYR A 11 18.23 4.61 -9.84
CA TYR A 11 16.90 4.77 -10.44
C TYR A 11 16.75 4.05 -11.76
N TYR A 12 17.86 3.80 -12.45
CA TYR A 12 17.83 3.14 -13.72
C TYR A 12 17.63 1.65 -13.56
N THR A 13 16.88 1.08 -14.49
CA THR A 13 16.69 -0.36 -14.60
C THR A 13 17.65 -0.89 -15.68
N HIS A 14 17.79 -2.21 -15.73
CA HIS A 14 18.53 -2.87 -16.82
C HIS A 14 17.89 -2.68 -18.21
N VAL A 15 16.65 -2.15 -18.26
CA VAL A 15 15.97 -1.80 -19.51
C VAL A 15 16.15 -0.30 -19.75
N GLU A 16 17.01 0.04 -20.70
CA GLU A 16 17.24 1.42 -21.10
C GLU A 16 16.24 1.89 -22.17
N PRO A 17 15.93 3.19 -22.24
CA PRO A 17 15.16 3.74 -23.35
C PRO A 17 15.85 3.50 -24.70
N ARG A 18 15.12 3.63 -25.79
CA ARG A 18 15.67 3.79 -27.14
C ARG A 18 16.64 4.98 -27.14
N ALA A 19 17.68 4.93 -28.00
CA ALA A 19 18.80 5.88 -27.95
C ALA A 19 18.36 7.36 -28.02
N ASP A 20 17.43 7.68 -28.91
CA ASP A 20 16.87 9.04 -29.09
C ASP A 20 15.88 9.46 -27.97
N TRP A 21 15.39 8.54 -27.17
CA TRP A 21 14.57 8.80 -25.99
C TRP A 21 15.38 8.95 -24.71
N ARG A 22 16.64 8.51 -24.70
CA ARG A 22 17.44 8.44 -23.47
C ARG A 22 17.54 9.78 -22.78
N GLU A 23 18.06 10.78 -23.47
CA GLU A 23 18.24 12.13 -22.91
C GLU A 23 16.91 12.78 -22.46
N PRO A 24 15.82 12.78 -23.26
CA PRO A 24 14.54 13.28 -22.81
C PRO A 24 13.96 12.56 -21.59
N VAL A 25 14.03 11.24 -21.54
CA VAL A 25 13.52 10.45 -20.39
C VAL A 25 14.34 10.72 -19.12
N GLU A 26 15.65 10.83 -19.25
CA GLU A 26 16.54 11.17 -18.14
C GLU A 26 16.25 12.57 -17.60
N LYS A 27 16.14 13.59 -18.45
CA LYS A 27 15.76 14.96 -18.06
C LYS A 27 14.38 15.01 -17.38
N TRP A 28 13.45 14.20 -17.86
CA TRP A 28 12.12 14.09 -17.23
C TRP A 28 12.17 13.45 -15.86
N VAL A 29 12.98 12.39 -15.68
CA VAL A 29 13.17 11.75 -14.37
C VAL A 29 13.78 12.73 -13.37
N ASP A 30 14.74 13.56 -13.81
CA ASP A 30 15.31 14.60 -12.99
C ASP A 30 14.29 15.65 -12.56
N TRP A 31 13.50 16.11 -13.50
CA TRP A 31 12.42 17.03 -13.18
C TRP A 31 11.47 16.42 -12.15
N MET A 32 11.13 15.15 -12.29
CA MET A 32 10.30 14.45 -11.28
C MET A 32 10.97 14.36 -9.91
N ASP A 33 12.29 14.21 -9.85
CA ASP A 33 13.05 14.20 -8.58
C ASP A 33 12.99 15.58 -7.92
N VAL A 34 13.23 16.64 -8.68
CA VAL A 34 13.16 18.03 -8.21
C VAL A 34 11.76 18.37 -7.67
N VAL A 35 10.69 17.90 -8.30
CA VAL A 35 9.32 18.08 -7.79
C VAL A 35 8.93 17.09 -6.68
N GLY A 36 9.90 16.40 -6.09
CA GLY A 36 9.75 15.60 -4.87
C GLY A 36 9.08 14.23 -5.07
N ARG A 37 9.15 13.64 -6.26
CA ARG A 37 8.65 12.27 -6.45
C ARG A 37 9.57 11.25 -5.79
N SER A 38 8.97 10.21 -5.19
CA SER A 38 9.76 9.17 -4.49
C SER A 38 10.68 8.41 -5.45
N LYS A 39 11.84 7.97 -4.96
CA LYS A 39 12.81 7.13 -5.70
C LYS A 39 12.18 5.92 -6.39
N GLN A 40 11.23 5.27 -5.72
CA GLN A 40 10.49 4.15 -6.31
C GLN A 40 9.59 4.59 -7.47
N THR A 41 8.98 5.77 -7.40
CA THR A 41 8.20 6.35 -8.50
C THR A 41 9.10 6.63 -9.69
N LEU A 42 10.26 7.27 -9.48
CA LEU A 42 11.23 7.57 -10.52
C LEU A 42 11.66 6.30 -11.25
N ARG A 43 12.06 5.26 -10.49
CA ARG A 43 12.45 3.97 -11.05
C ARG A 43 11.34 3.31 -11.86
N THR A 44 10.11 3.33 -11.36
CA THR A 44 8.96 2.76 -12.06
C THR A 44 8.66 3.51 -13.35
N ARG A 45 8.71 4.83 -13.34
CA ARG A 45 8.45 5.68 -14.50
C ARG A 45 9.55 5.56 -15.55
N TYR A 46 10.82 5.55 -15.14
CA TYR A 46 11.94 5.28 -16.04
C TYR A 46 11.76 3.94 -16.76
N TYR A 47 11.48 2.86 -16.03
CA TYR A 47 11.22 1.54 -16.61
C TYR A 47 10.06 1.55 -17.60
N GLN A 48 8.95 2.20 -17.25
CA GLN A 48 7.78 2.28 -18.11
C GLN A 48 8.08 2.99 -19.43
N LEU A 49 8.75 4.16 -19.37
CA LEU A 49 9.13 4.90 -20.58
C LEU A 49 10.20 4.17 -21.39
N SER A 50 11.17 3.53 -20.72
CA SER A 50 12.17 2.70 -21.40
C SER A 50 11.52 1.58 -22.22
N ARG A 51 10.59 0.88 -21.61
CA ARG A 51 9.83 -0.18 -22.30
C ARG A 51 8.96 0.40 -23.42
N PHE A 52 8.25 1.49 -23.16
CA PHE A 52 7.38 2.13 -24.13
C PHE A 52 8.16 2.54 -25.39
N SER A 53 9.26 3.28 -25.25
CA SER A 53 10.08 3.79 -26.36
C SER A 53 10.61 2.66 -27.26
N ARG A 54 10.95 1.50 -26.66
CA ARG A 54 11.45 0.33 -27.40
C ARG A 54 10.37 -0.39 -28.18
N VAL A 55 9.17 -0.50 -27.60
CA VAL A 55 8.05 -1.19 -28.25
C VAL A 55 7.49 -0.36 -29.38
N VAL A 56 7.30 0.93 -29.16
CA VAL A 56 6.79 1.85 -30.20
C VAL A 56 7.81 2.04 -31.32
N ASN A 57 9.10 2.07 -31.02
CA ASN A 57 10.21 2.22 -31.95
C ASN A 57 10.09 3.42 -32.92
N LYS A 58 9.50 4.52 -32.48
CA LYS A 58 9.35 5.80 -33.19
C LYS A 58 10.00 6.94 -32.41
N LYS A 59 10.26 8.08 -33.05
CA LYS A 59 10.69 9.32 -32.39
C LYS A 59 9.54 9.84 -31.52
N ILE A 60 9.88 10.64 -30.49
CA ILE A 60 8.91 11.15 -29.52
C ILE A 60 7.74 11.86 -30.21
N ASN A 61 8.03 12.72 -31.20
CA ASN A 61 7.01 13.51 -31.89
C ASN A 61 6.18 12.71 -32.93
N ASP A 62 6.62 11.52 -33.29
CA ASP A 62 5.97 10.67 -34.30
C ASP A 62 5.03 9.62 -33.69
N VAL A 63 4.96 9.59 -32.36
CA VAL A 63 4.08 8.66 -31.61
C VAL A 63 2.66 9.19 -31.61
N ASN A 64 1.73 8.33 -31.99
CA ASN A 64 0.31 8.64 -32.00
C ASN A 64 -0.50 7.74 -31.03
N GLU A 65 -1.81 7.89 -31.05
CA GLU A 65 -2.74 7.12 -30.22
C GLU A 65 -2.71 5.63 -30.52
N ASP A 66 -2.65 5.23 -31.79
CA ASP A 66 -2.63 3.83 -32.20
C ASP A 66 -1.38 3.10 -31.67
N ASP A 67 -0.24 3.75 -31.66
CA ASP A 67 1.00 3.23 -31.08
C ASP A 67 0.82 2.94 -29.58
N LEU A 68 0.16 3.86 -28.87
CA LEU A 68 -0.11 3.64 -27.45
C LEU A 68 -1.11 2.51 -27.24
N ILE A 69 -2.15 2.39 -28.08
CA ILE A 69 -3.11 1.28 -28.04
C ILE A 69 -2.40 -0.05 -28.22
N LEU A 70 -1.49 -0.17 -29.19
CA LEU A 70 -0.69 -1.37 -29.43
C LEU A 70 0.15 -1.77 -28.21
N VAL A 71 0.78 -0.79 -27.55
CA VAL A 71 1.56 -1.05 -26.33
C VAL A 71 0.67 -1.46 -25.15
N LEU A 72 -0.51 -0.87 -25.02
CA LEU A 72 -1.42 -1.14 -23.92
C LEU A 72 -2.16 -2.47 -24.11
N ALA A 73 -2.53 -2.87 -25.33
CA ALA A 73 -3.38 -4.01 -25.62
C ALA A 73 -2.97 -5.31 -24.88
N PRO A 74 -1.70 -5.76 -24.89
CA PRO A 74 -1.28 -6.99 -24.23
C PRO A 74 -1.16 -6.91 -22.71
N LEU A 75 -1.30 -5.72 -22.11
CA LEU A 75 -1.06 -5.52 -20.68
C LEU A 75 -2.30 -5.83 -19.84
N GLY A 76 -2.12 -6.28 -18.61
CA GLY A 76 -3.20 -6.36 -17.64
C GLY A 76 -3.64 -4.95 -17.16
N ALA A 77 -4.85 -4.81 -16.63
CA ALA A 77 -5.49 -3.53 -16.31
C ALA A 77 -4.63 -2.57 -15.47
N GLU A 78 -3.94 -3.07 -14.44
CA GLU A 78 -3.07 -2.26 -13.58
C GLU A 78 -1.82 -1.76 -14.34
N ALA A 79 -1.23 -2.62 -15.16
CA ALA A 79 -0.08 -2.26 -16.00
C ALA A 79 -0.48 -1.26 -17.10
N LYS A 80 -1.65 -1.45 -17.74
CA LYS A 80 -2.24 -0.49 -18.68
C LYS A 80 -2.37 0.89 -18.05
N ARG A 81 -2.98 0.95 -16.86
CA ARG A 81 -3.18 2.20 -16.13
C ARG A 81 -1.86 2.87 -15.78
N GLY A 82 -0.89 2.09 -15.28
CA GLY A 82 0.44 2.59 -14.94
C GLY A 82 1.18 3.15 -16.16
N MET A 83 1.17 2.41 -17.28
CA MET A 83 1.81 2.80 -18.54
C MET A 83 1.18 4.06 -19.10
N ARG A 84 -0.16 4.10 -19.27
CA ARG A 84 -0.87 5.28 -19.75
C ARG A 84 -0.57 6.52 -18.91
N ALA A 85 -0.56 6.37 -17.57
CA ALA A 85 -0.23 7.49 -16.68
C ALA A 85 1.23 7.96 -16.83
N ALA A 86 2.17 7.05 -17.10
CA ALA A 86 3.57 7.41 -17.35
C ALA A 86 3.70 8.20 -18.65
N VAL A 87 3.10 7.70 -19.73
CA VAL A 87 3.13 8.34 -21.05
C VAL A 87 2.47 9.72 -20.98
N ARG A 88 1.30 9.84 -20.37
CA ARG A 88 0.61 11.13 -20.22
C ARG A 88 1.46 12.17 -19.50
N ILE A 89 2.04 11.82 -18.34
CA ILE A 89 2.84 12.79 -17.58
C ILE A 89 4.12 13.16 -18.34
N PHE A 90 4.72 12.21 -19.06
CA PHE A 90 5.88 12.47 -19.90
C PHE A 90 5.53 13.40 -21.06
N TYR A 91 4.46 13.12 -21.81
CA TYR A 91 4.07 13.96 -22.96
C TYR A 91 3.60 15.34 -22.54
N SER A 92 2.89 15.50 -21.43
CA SER A 92 2.59 16.82 -20.86
C SER A 92 3.88 17.63 -20.64
N TRP A 93 4.91 17.02 -20.02
CA TRP A 93 6.21 17.62 -19.81
C TRP A 93 6.98 17.89 -21.12
N ALA A 94 6.91 16.97 -22.08
CA ALA A 94 7.60 17.05 -23.36
C ALA A 94 7.02 18.16 -24.27
N ILE A 95 5.70 18.34 -24.27
CA ILE A 95 5.00 19.40 -25.04
C ILE A 95 5.39 20.78 -24.51
N GLU A 96 5.40 20.98 -23.19
CA GLU A 96 5.87 22.23 -22.58
C GLU A 96 7.30 22.60 -22.99
N ARG A 97 8.12 21.61 -23.37
CA ARG A 97 9.53 21.77 -23.80
C ARG A 97 9.74 21.66 -25.29
N LYS A 98 8.64 21.66 -26.06
CA LYS A 98 8.66 21.59 -27.53
C LYS A 98 9.36 20.32 -28.08
N LEU A 99 9.38 19.24 -27.31
CA LEU A 99 9.89 17.93 -27.72
C LEU A 99 8.81 17.07 -28.39
N ALA A 100 7.56 17.41 -28.18
CA ALA A 100 6.38 16.82 -28.82
C ALA A 100 5.33 17.90 -29.08
N THR A 101 4.46 17.66 -30.03
CA THR A 101 3.33 18.56 -30.38
C THR A 101 1.99 18.00 -29.92
N VAL A 102 1.85 16.68 -29.79
CA VAL A 102 0.61 15.99 -29.46
C VAL A 102 0.83 15.00 -28.32
N ASP A 103 -0.14 14.90 -27.41
CA ASP A 103 -0.19 13.86 -26.37
C ASP A 103 -0.92 12.62 -26.92
N PRO A 104 -0.24 11.48 -27.13
CA PRO A 104 -0.86 10.26 -27.63
C PRO A 104 -1.88 9.63 -26.66
N THR A 105 -1.99 10.17 -25.46
CA THR A 105 -2.99 9.69 -24.48
C THR A 105 -4.30 10.50 -24.51
N ALA A 106 -4.39 11.56 -25.33
CA ALA A 106 -5.50 12.52 -25.29
C ALA A 106 -6.86 11.86 -25.58
N GLY A 107 -6.92 10.99 -26.59
CA GLY A 107 -8.15 10.26 -26.95
C GLY A 107 -8.43 9.04 -26.08
N ILE A 108 -7.47 8.56 -25.27
CA ILE A 108 -7.65 7.38 -24.45
C ILE A 108 -8.16 7.76 -23.05
N PRO A 109 -9.39 7.37 -22.66
CA PRO A 109 -9.92 7.71 -21.34
C PRO A 109 -9.13 7.01 -20.22
N PRO A 110 -9.24 7.50 -18.96
CA PRO A 110 -8.63 6.82 -17.82
C PRO A 110 -9.06 5.36 -17.71
N ILE A 111 -8.09 4.46 -17.62
CA ILE A 111 -8.37 3.02 -17.57
C ILE A 111 -9.01 2.67 -16.22
N ALA A 112 -10.23 2.14 -16.28
CA ALA A 112 -11.01 1.78 -15.12
C ALA A 112 -10.30 0.72 -14.26
N MET A 113 -10.34 0.92 -12.94
CA MET A 113 -9.93 -0.12 -11.99
C MET A 113 -11.09 -1.08 -11.76
N ARG A 114 -10.87 -2.37 -12.01
CA ARG A 114 -11.73 -3.38 -11.40
C ARG A 114 -11.48 -3.33 -9.89
N LYS A 115 -12.53 -3.05 -9.13
CA LYS A 115 -12.51 -3.13 -7.66
C LYS A 115 -12.45 -4.61 -7.26
N ALA A 116 -11.30 -5.25 -7.42
CA ALA A 116 -11.12 -6.58 -6.86
C ALA A 116 -10.97 -6.42 -5.35
N HIS A 117 -11.87 -7.02 -4.58
CA HIS A 117 -11.65 -7.22 -3.14
C HIS A 117 -10.41 -8.09 -3.00
N GLY A 118 -9.36 -7.51 -2.45
CA GLY A 118 -8.12 -8.26 -2.32
C GLY A 118 -8.24 -9.34 -1.26
N LYS A 119 -7.56 -10.46 -1.49
CA LYS A 119 -7.54 -11.59 -0.57
C LYS A 119 -7.06 -11.17 0.83
N VAL A 120 -7.75 -11.62 1.86
CA VAL A 120 -7.36 -11.57 3.27
C VAL A 120 -6.52 -12.83 3.55
N CYS A 121 -5.51 -12.72 4.39
CA CYS A 121 -4.73 -13.90 4.81
C CYS A 121 -5.59 -14.77 5.71
N PRO A 122 -5.76 -16.09 5.43
CA PRO A 122 -6.50 -17.00 6.29
C PRO A 122 -5.82 -17.17 7.66
N GLU A 123 -6.59 -17.51 8.69
CA GLU A 123 -6.06 -17.70 10.05
C GLU A 123 -5.07 -18.87 10.10
N GLU A 124 -5.33 -19.98 9.40
CA GLU A 124 -4.45 -21.15 9.33
C GLU A 124 -3.06 -20.78 8.77
N ALA A 125 -3.02 -19.84 7.81
CA ALA A 125 -1.75 -19.34 7.27
C ALA A 125 -1.01 -18.44 8.28
N ILE A 126 -1.74 -17.70 9.10
CA ILE A 126 -1.15 -16.92 10.21
C ILE A 126 -0.58 -17.87 11.25
N GLU A 127 -1.33 -18.88 11.69
CA GLU A 127 -0.88 -19.90 12.67
C GLU A 127 0.36 -20.63 12.17
N LYS A 128 0.37 -21.05 10.90
CA LYS A 128 1.56 -21.62 10.25
C LYS A 128 2.75 -20.68 10.32
N GLY A 129 2.53 -19.39 10.02
CA GLY A 129 3.58 -18.37 10.07
C GLY A 129 4.13 -18.15 11.49
N LEU A 130 3.26 -18.20 12.49
CA LEU A 130 3.64 -18.10 13.92
C LEU A 130 4.40 -19.33 14.40
N GLY A 131 4.15 -20.50 13.83
CA GLY A 131 4.88 -21.75 14.07
C GLY A 131 6.20 -21.87 13.34
N SER A 132 6.59 -20.90 12.50
CA SER A 132 7.85 -20.95 11.74
C SER A 132 9.07 -21.09 12.65
N ILE A 133 10.01 -21.96 12.28
CA ILE A 133 11.30 -22.12 12.98
C ILE A 133 12.13 -20.81 12.88
N ASN A 134 11.99 -20.08 11.78
CA ASN A 134 12.67 -18.82 11.58
C ASN A 134 12.07 -17.72 12.49
N LYS A 135 12.82 -17.29 13.50
CA LYS A 135 12.41 -16.25 14.47
C LYS A 135 12.07 -14.93 13.80
N ASP A 136 12.81 -14.53 12.78
CA ASP A 136 12.58 -13.27 12.06
C ASP A 136 11.30 -13.35 11.22
N ALA A 137 11.01 -14.50 10.62
CA ALA A 137 9.76 -14.71 9.90
C ALA A 137 8.54 -14.59 10.82
N ARG A 138 8.62 -15.21 12.04
CA ARG A 138 7.54 -15.08 13.05
C ARG A 138 7.29 -13.64 13.44
N ILE A 139 8.34 -12.87 13.72
CA ILE A 139 8.22 -11.44 14.08
C ILE A 139 7.63 -10.65 12.93
N ALA A 140 8.09 -10.87 11.69
CA ALA A 140 7.57 -10.19 10.50
C ALA A 140 6.07 -10.50 10.28
N VAL A 141 5.65 -11.76 10.49
CA VAL A 141 4.24 -12.18 10.46
C VAL A 141 3.43 -11.47 11.55
N MET A 142 3.92 -11.42 12.78
CA MET A 142 3.23 -10.73 13.89
C MET A 142 3.06 -9.23 13.61
N LEU A 143 4.10 -8.54 13.16
CA LEU A 143 4.02 -7.12 12.78
C LEU A 143 3.03 -6.87 11.64
N GLY A 144 2.98 -7.76 10.63
CA GLY A 144 2.03 -7.67 9.54
C GLY A 144 0.58 -7.97 9.96
N ALA A 145 0.36 -9.06 10.71
CA ALA A 145 -0.95 -9.59 11.04
C ALA A 145 -1.59 -8.95 12.27
N PHE A 146 -0.80 -8.45 13.23
CA PHE A 146 -1.29 -7.91 14.52
C PHE A 146 -1.09 -6.43 14.70
N CYS A 147 -0.15 -5.82 13.94
CA CYS A 147 0.06 -4.37 13.93
C CYS A 147 -0.24 -3.74 12.56
N GLY A 148 -0.57 -4.54 11.56
CA GLY A 148 -0.95 -4.05 10.23
C GLY A 148 0.16 -3.31 9.47
N LEU A 149 1.44 -3.55 9.78
CA LEU A 149 2.55 -2.87 9.15
C LEU A 149 2.72 -3.24 7.67
N ARG A 150 3.11 -2.24 6.86
CA ARG A 150 3.58 -2.48 5.50
C ARG A 150 4.97 -3.13 5.52
N ARG A 151 5.31 -3.92 4.51
CA ARG A 151 6.64 -4.57 4.41
C ARG A 151 7.82 -3.59 4.54
N ILE A 152 7.67 -2.37 4.03
CA ILE A 152 8.71 -1.33 4.16
C ILE A 152 8.79 -0.79 5.59
N GLU A 153 7.66 -0.67 6.28
CA GLU A 153 7.59 -0.25 7.68
C GLU A 153 8.23 -1.33 8.57
N ILE A 154 7.93 -2.63 8.31
CA ILE A 154 8.56 -3.76 8.99
C ILE A 154 10.09 -3.75 8.78
N ALA A 155 10.56 -3.59 7.53
CA ALA A 155 11.99 -3.57 7.23
C ALA A 155 12.74 -2.44 7.95
N ARG A 156 12.09 -1.30 8.16
CA ARG A 156 12.66 -0.09 8.74
C ARG A 156 12.40 0.09 10.23
N THR A 157 11.84 -0.88 10.91
CA THR A 157 11.62 -0.81 12.36
C THR A 157 12.97 -0.80 13.09
N ASN A 158 13.19 0.20 13.95
CA ASN A 158 14.40 0.38 14.76
C ASN A 158 14.04 0.37 16.25
N LEU A 159 14.48 -0.65 16.97
CA LEU A 159 14.13 -0.83 18.38
C LEU A 159 14.74 0.22 19.30
N SER A 160 15.77 0.96 18.86
CA SER A 160 16.32 2.06 19.66
C SER A 160 15.52 3.35 19.54
N ASN A 161 14.94 3.61 18.36
CA ASN A 161 14.36 4.92 18.04
C ASN A 161 12.84 4.90 17.96
N ASP A 162 12.24 3.72 17.66
CA ASP A 162 10.82 3.60 17.34
C ASP A 162 10.00 2.99 18.47
N ILE A 163 10.63 2.55 19.56
CA ILE A 163 9.95 1.92 20.70
C ILE A 163 9.95 2.86 21.89
N THR A 164 8.75 3.08 22.44
CA THR A 164 8.54 3.57 23.81
C THR A 164 7.93 2.41 24.60
N ASP A 165 8.50 2.11 25.77
CA ASP A 165 8.07 0.98 26.61
C ASP A 165 8.02 1.47 28.07
N ASP A 166 6.81 1.61 28.61
CA ASP A 166 6.52 2.14 29.95
C ASP A 166 5.49 1.27 30.69
N ALA A 167 4.98 1.78 31.81
CA ALA A 167 3.97 1.09 32.63
C ALA A 167 2.67 0.78 31.87
N ASN A 168 2.33 1.56 30.82
CA ASN A 168 1.13 1.38 30.01
C ASN A 168 1.35 0.37 28.87
N GLY A 169 2.59 -0.10 28.69
CA GLY A 169 2.98 -1.06 27.67
C GLY A 169 3.85 -0.49 26.59
N MET A 170 4.11 -1.31 25.57
CA MET A 170 4.99 -0.96 24.47
C MET A 170 4.23 -0.28 23.35
N MET A 171 4.72 0.90 22.92
CA MET A 171 4.26 1.62 21.74
C MET A 171 5.31 1.55 20.63
N LEU A 172 4.87 1.40 19.39
CA LEU A 172 5.72 1.41 18.20
C LEU A 172 5.39 2.63 17.33
N ARG A 173 6.38 3.50 17.15
CA ARG A 173 6.35 4.60 16.18
C ARG A 173 6.65 4.05 14.79
N ILE A 174 5.82 4.40 13.81
CA ILE A 174 5.89 3.87 12.46
C ILE A 174 6.05 5.03 11.49
N HIS A 175 7.14 5.00 10.73
CA HIS A 175 7.44 5.98 9.68
C HIS A 175 6.78 5.56 8.35
N GLY A 176 5.73 6.28 7.99
CA GLY A 176 4.94 6.02 6.79
C GLY A 176 5.43 6.78 5.54
N LYS A 177 4.72 6.62 4.43
CA LYS A 177 5.00 7.34 3.18
C LYS A 177 4.75 8.84 3.36
N GLY A 178 5.67 9.68 2.85
CA GLY A 178 5.55 11.15 2.91
C GLY A 178 5.84 11.73 4.28
N ASN A 179 6.75 11.12 5.02
CA ASN A 179 7.19 11.54 6.35
C ASN A 179 6.05 11.63 7.40
N LYS A 180 4.97 10.85 7.18
CA LYS A 180 3.87 10.75 8.14
C LYS A 180 4.19 9.70 9.18
N GLU A 181 4.07 10.07 10.44
CA GLU A 181 4.27 9.16 11.57
C GLU A 181 2.94 8.77 12.20
N ARG A 182 2.92 7.60 12.80
CA ARG A 182 1.84 7.13 13.66
C ARG A 182 2.39 6.22 14.74
N GLU A 183 1.72 6.15 15.85
CA GLU A 183 2.04 5.24 16.95
C GLU A 183 0.97 4.17 17.07
N LEU A 184 1.41 2.94 17.38
CA LEU A 184 0.53 1.81 17.63
C LEU A 184 0.95 1.08 18.90
N PRO A 185 -0.01 0.65 19.74
CA PRO A 185 0.28 -0.26 20.84
C PRO A 185 0.74 -1.61 20.27
N VAL A 186 1.80 -2.14 20.86
CA VAL A 186 2.34 -3.46 20.51
C VAL A 186 1.67 -4.53 21.37
N PRO A 187 1.07 -5.58 20.77
CA PRO A 187 0.47 -6.66 21.55
C PRO A 187 1.46 -7.30 22.53
N ALA A 188 1.02 -7.62 23.73
CA ALA A 188 1.89 -8.09 24.84
C ALA A 188 2.82 -9.26 24.46
N LYS A 189 2.30 -10.24 23.70
CA LYS A 189 3.11 -11.38 23.21
C LYS A 189 4.25 -10.94 22.28
N LEU A 190 4.01 -9.96 21.41
CA LEU A 190 5.04 -9.42 20.53
C LEU A 190 6.00 -8.53 21.31
N ALA A 191 5.52 -7.68 22.22
CA ALA A 191 6.36 -6.85 23.08
C ALA A 191 7.36 -7.68 23.88
N ALA A 192 6.94 -8.81 24.47
CA ALA A 192 7.82 -9.74 25.18
C ALA A 192 8.94 -10.32 24.30
N ILE A 193 8.67 -10.52 23.02
CA ILE A 193 9.67 -10.97 22.04
C ILE A 193 10.62 -9.82 21.70
N LEU A 194 10.09 -8.60 21.45
CA LEU A 194 10.90 -7.45 21.05
C LEU A 194 11.85 -6.98 22.15
N ARG A 195 11.43 -7.07 23.43
CA ARG A 195 12.30 -6.77 24.59
C ARG A 195 13.57 -7.63 24.65
N LYS A 196 13.49 -8.87 24.12
CA LYS A 196 14.61 -9.82 24.07
C LYS A 196 15.50 -9.65 22.82
N ARG A 197 15.16 -8.74 21.91
CA ARG A 197 15.97 -8.49 20.72
C ARG A 197 17.04 -7.43 20.98
N PRO A 198 18.19 -7.50 20.31
CA PRO A 198 19.19 -6.45 20.37
C PRO A 198 18.60 -5.09 19.96
N LYS A 199 19.09 -4.02 20.58
CA LYS A 199 18.78 -2.65 20.17
C LYS A 199 19.26 -2.37 18.73
N GLY A 200 18.71 -1.36 18.09
CA GLY A 200 19.00 -1.02 16.71
C GLY A 200 17.95 -1.56 15.73
N TRP A 201 18.36 -1.82 14.50
CA TRP A 201 17.44 -2.32 13.49
C TRP A 201 16.91 -3.71 13.83
N LEU A 202 15.59 -3.87 13.84
CA LEU A 202 14.95 -5.15 14.14
C LEU A 202 15.36 -6.25 13.15
N PHE A 203 15.52 -5.87 11.88
CA PHE A 203 16.02 -6.71 10.82
C PHE A 203 17.26 -6.04 10.19
N PRO A 204 18.46 -6.31 10.70
CA PRO A 204 19.70 -5.71 10.19
C PRO A 204 19.95 -6.05 8.73
N GLY A 205 20.61 -5.15 8.01
CA GLY A 205 20.98 -5.33 6.62
C GLY A 205 22.32 -4.72 6.27
N ARG A 206 22.91 -5.16 5.16
CA ARG A 206 24.29 -4.87 4.80
C ARG A 206 24.54 -3.41 4.37
N PHE A 207 23.59 -2.77 3.67
CA PHE A 207 23.87 -1.50 2.97
C PHE A 207 23.27 -0.26 3.64
N SER A 208 22.07 -0.35 4.19
CA SER A 208 21.34 0.79 4.78
C SER A 208 21.05 0.61 6.27
N GLY A 209 21.80 -0.26 6.93
CA GLY A 209 21.59 -0.63 8.31
C GLY A 209 20.41 -1.61 8.49
N HIS A 210 19.32 -1.47 7.71
CA HIS A 210 18.17 -2.36 7.73
C HIS A 210 18.15 -3.31 6.51
N CYS A 211 17.41 -4.42 6.64
CA CYS A 211 17.23 -5.38 5.54
C CYS A 211 16.44 -4.79 4.36
N SER A 212 16.51 -5.46 3.22
CA SER A 212 15.71 -5.08 2.05
C SER A 212 14.23 -5.39 2.26
N VAL A 213 13.37 -4.60 1.60
CA VAL A 213 11.90 -4.81 1.60
C VAL A 213 11.53 -6.17 1.02
N ASP A 214 12.31 -6.65 0.06
CA ASP A 214 12.10 -7.95 -0.57
C ASP A 214 12.49 -9.12 0.36
N TYR A 215 13.44 -8.92 1.26
CA TYR A 215 13.75 -9.90 2.30
C TYR A 215 12.54 -10.13 3.22
N ILE A 216 11.90 -9.06 3.71
CA ILE A 216 10.66 -9.17 4.50
C ILE A 216 9.55 -9.85 3.71
N ALA A 217 9.40 -9.52 2.42
CA ALA A 217 8.40 -10.17 1.58
C ALA A 217 8.65 -11.69 1.45
N LYS A 218 9.92 -12.11 1.29
CA LYS A 218 10.32 -13.52 1.23
C LYS A 218 10.07 -14.24 2.55
N LEU A 219 10.44 -13.62 3.69
CA LEU A 219 10.21 -14.18 5.03
C LEU A 219 8.72 -14.47 5.26
N ILE A 220 7.87 -13.48 5.03
CA ILE A 220 6.42 -13.61 5.23
C ILE A 220 5.83 -14.66 4.28
N LYS A 221 6.15 -14.57 2.98
CA LYS A 221 5.63 -15.52 1.99
C LYS A 221 6.10 -16.96 2.25
N GLY A 222 7.36 -17.14 2.65
CA GLY A 222 7.90 -18.47 3.00
C GLY A 222 7.22 -19.07 4.21
N ALA A 223 6.92 -18.26 5.23
CA ALA A 223 6.28 -18.73 6.47
C ALA A 223 4.78 -18.98 6.31
N THR A 224 4.07 -18.13 5.56
CA THR A 224 2.60 -18.16 5.46
C THR A 224 2.07 -18.71 4.13
N GLY A 225 2.87 -18.70 3.07
CA GLY A 225 2.41 -18.92 1.69
C GLY A 225 1.77 -17.69 1.05
N TYR A 226 1.52 -16.61 1.81
CA TYR A 226 0.78 -15.42 1.36
C TYR A 226 1.66 -14.17 1.30
N PRO A 227 1.35 -13.21 0.40
CA PRO A 227 2.07 -11.94 0.34
C PRO A 227 1.77 -11.06 1.57
N SER A 228 2.73 -10.25 1.99
CA SER A 228 2.65 -9.40 3.19
C SER A 228 1.42 -8.48 3.26
N HIS A 229 0.92 -8.00 2.11
CA HIS A 229 -0.24 -7.12 2.10
C HIS A 229 -1.55 -7.82 2.50
N THR A 230 -1.63 -9.15 2.42
CA THR A 230 -2.79 -9.94 2.85
C THR A 230 -2.88 -10.00 4.37
N LEU A 231 -1.74 -10.00 5.07
CA LEU A 231 -1.66 -9.93 6.52
C LEU A 231 -2.19 -8.58 7.04
N ARG A 232 -1.76 -7.49 6.40
CA ARG A 232 -2.26 -6.16 6.73
C ARG A 232 -3.76 -6.02 6.44
N ARG A 233 -4.29 -6.69 5.40
CA ARG A 233 -5.74 -6.76 5.15
C ARG A 233 -6.45 -7.52 6.25
N ARG A 234 -5.88 -8.66 6.69
CA ARG A 234 -6.40 -9.41 7.84
C ARG A 234 -6.47 -8.53 9.08
N PHE A 235 -5.40 -7.80 9.40
CA PHE A 235 -5.41 -6.85 10.52
C PHE A 235 -6.54 -5.83 10.38
N ALA A 236 -6.68 -5.19 9.22
CA ALA A 236 -7.71 -4.20 8.96
C ALA A 236 -9.12 -4.77 9.15
N THR A 237 -9.37 -5.98 8.62
CA THR A 237 -10.65 -6.67 8.71
C THR A 237 -10.98 -7.01 10.17
N VAL A 238 -10.06 -7.65 10.89
CA VAL A 238 -10.27 -8.04 12.29
C VAL A 238 -10.43 -6.81 13.20
N ALA A 239 -9.58 -5.78 13.02
CA ALA A 239 -9.68 -4.54 13.78
C ALA A 239 -11.00 -3.80 13.52
N TYR A 240 -11.50 -3.82 12.29
CA TYR A 240 -12.78 -3.21 11.95
C TYR A 240 -13.94 -3.90 12.68
N TYR A 241 -14.09 -5.20 12.49
CA TYR A 241 -15.21 -5.94 13.04
C TYR A 241 -15.21 -6.04 14.58
N ARG A 242 -14.03 -6.22 15.18
CA ARG A 242 -13.90 -6.31 16.63
C ARG A 242 -14.03 -4.98 17.38
N ASN A 243 -14.04 -3.86 16.67
CA ASN A 243 -14.17 -2.52 17.26
C ASN A 243 -15.42 -1.78 16.72
N GLY A 244 -16.55 -2.46 16.64
CA GLY A 244 -17.84 -1.86 16.29
C GLY A 244 -17.85 -1.20 14.90
N CYS A 245 -17.17 -1.81 13.93
CA CYS A 245 -17.10 -1.31 12.56
C CYS A 245 -16.53 0.12 12.42
N ASN A 246 -15.65 0.53 13.33
CA ASN A 246 -15.06 1.86 13.37
C ASN A 246 -13.95 2.02 12.31
N VAL A 247 -14.32 2.47 11.10
CA VAL A 247 -13.42 2.69 9.98
C VAL A 247 -12.41 3.81 10.24
N VAL A 248 -12.76 4.82 11.04
CA VAL A 248 -11.90 5.96 11.37
C VAL A 248 -10.74 5.49 12.24
N LEU A 249 -11.03 4.69 13.27
CA LEU A 249 -10.00 4.10 14.12
C LEU A 249 -9.04 3.23 13.29
N VAL A 250 -9.57 2.33 12.48
CA VAL A 250 -8.75 1.46 11.62
C VAL A 250 -7.91 2.27 10.61
N SER A 251 -8.46 3.37 10.08
CA SER A 251 -7.72 4.28 9.18
C SER A 251 -6.53 4.92 9.88
N ARG A 252 -6.70 5.38 11.11
CA ARG A 252 -5.62 5.93 11.95
C ARG A 252 -4.55 4.88 12.23
N MET A 253 -4.95 3.68 12.67
CA MET A 253 -4.02 2.57 12.92
C MET A 253 -3.21 2.19 11.68
N LEU A 254 -3.83 2.20 10.50
CA LEU A 254 -3.16 1.90 9.23
C LEU A 254 -2.37 3.08 8.65
N GLY A 255 -2.57 4.30 9.12
CA GLY A 255 -1.98 5.50 8.53
C GLY A 255 -2.50 5.77 7.11
N HIS A 256 -3.81 5.65 6.92
CA HIS A 256 -4.48 6.05 5.69
C HIS A 256 -5.02 7.48 5.83
N ALA A 257 -4.70 8.33 4.85
CA ALA A 257 -5.21 9.70 4.83
C ALA A 257 -6.71 9.78 4.51
N ASN A 258 -7.29 8.69 3.93
CA ASN A 258 -8.68 8.65 3.51
C ASN A 258 -9.28 7.29 3.91
N ALA A 259 -10.43 7.33 4.60
CA ALA A 259 -11.19 6.16 5.03
C ALA A 259 -11.61 5.25 3.85
N ALA A 260 -11.89 5.81 2.68
CA ALA A 260 -12.16 5.04 1.47
C ALA A 260 -10.99 4.11 1.07
N THR A 261 -9.76 4.46 1.45
CA THR A 261 -8.61 3.56 1.28
C THR A 261 -8.69 2.38 2.23
N THR A 262 -9.13 2.61 3.47
CA THR A 262 -9.31 1.56 4.49
C THR A 262 -10.41 0.59 4.08
N MET A 263 -11.54 1.09 3.59
CA MET A 263 -12.65 0.23 3.13
C MET A 263 -12.23 -0.77 2.05
N ARG A 264 -11.22 -0.46 1.24
CA ARG A 264 -10.65 -1.41 0.25
C ARG A 264 -9.82 -2.52 0.90
N TYR A 265 -9.40 -2.35 2.14
CA TYR A 265 -8.62 -3.34 2.91
C TYR A 265 -9.52 -4.25 3.75
N ILE A 266 -10.71 -3.80 4.10
CA ILE A 266 -11.65 -4.57 4.89
C ILE A 266 -12.28 -5.63 3.98
N GLY A 267 -12.13 -6.90 4.36
CA GLY A 267 -12.79 -8.01 3.70
C GLY A 267 -14.25 -8.09 4.18
N ILE A 268 -15.16 -8.44 3.27
CA ILE A 268 -16.53 -8.79 3.65
C ILE A 268 -16.48 -10.23 4.16
N VAL A 269 -16.92 -10.45 5.40
CA VAL A 269 -17.08 -11.78 5.98
C VAL A 269 -18.43 -12.32 5.54
N SER A 270 -18.43 -13.49 4.89
CA SER A 270 -19.65 -14.08 4.31
C SER A 270 -20.79 -14.24 5.32
N ASP A 271 -20.44 -14.55 6.58
CA ASP A 271 -21.43 -14.72 7.65
C ASP A 271 -22.13 -13.43 8.06
N GLU A 272 -21.45 -12.27 7.89
CA GLU A 272 -22.06 -10.98 8.19
C GLU A 272 -23.10 -10.54 7.15
N MET A 273 -22.85 -10.80 5.86
CA MET A 273 -23.88 -10.56 4.85
C MET A 273 -25.10 -11.44 5.10
N ARG A 274 -24.87 -12.71 5.49
CA ARG A 274 -25.96 -13.60 5.87
C ARG A 274 -26.72 -13.06 7.08
N ASN A 275 -26.00 -12.72 8.16
CA ASN A 275 -26.57 -12.18 9.39
C ASN A 275 -27.32 -10.85 9.15
N ALA A 276 -26.80 -9.98 8.28
CA ALA A 276 -27.45 -8.74 7.91
C ALA A 276 -28.75 -8.99 7.11
N VAL A 277 -28.75 -9.96 6.19
CA VAL A 277 -29.94 -10.36 5.45
C VAL A 277 -30.95 -11.02 6.39
N GLU A 278 -30.53 -11.95 7.24
CA GLU A 278 -31.37 -12.60 8.24
C GLU A 278 -31.99 -11.59 9.21
N SER A 279 -31.21 -10.62 9.71
CA SER A 279 -31.76 -9.58 10.60
C SER A 279 -32.73 -8.62 9.88
N ALA A 280 -32.57 -8.41 8.57
CA ALA A 280 -33.50 -7.61 7.78
C ALA A 280 -34.83 -8.33 7.50
N THR A 281 -34.88 -9.66 7.65
CA THR A 281 -36.14 -10.44 7.49
C THR A 281 -36.99 -10.47 8.77
N GLN A 282 -36.46 -10.04 9.92
CA GLN A 282 -37.17 -9.97 11.17
C GLN A 282 -38.16 -8.78 11.14
N THR A 283 -39.35 -9.03 10.67
CA THR A 283 -40.49 -8.09 10.75
C THR A 283 -41.07 -8.10 12.16
N GLY A 284 -41.18 -6.92 12.82
CA GLY A 284 -41.81 -6.77 14.12
C GLY A 284 -40.99 -6.19 15.25
N MET A 285 -39.67 -6.00 15.08
CA MET A 285 -38.91 -5.16 16.02
C MET A 285 -38.97 -3.71 15.56
N GLY A 286 -39.69 -2.86 16.29
CA GLY A 286 -39.68 -1.41 16.08
C GLY A 286 -38.27 -0.84 16.33
N ILE A 287 -37.50 -0.68 15.29
CA ILE A 287 -36.22 0.04 15.36
C ILE A 287 -36.54 1.53 15.24
N THR A 288 -36.53 2.23 16.36
CA THR A 288 -36.57 3.70 16.33
C THR A 288 -35.17 4.22 16.13
N LEU A 289 -34.82 4.65 14.90
CA LEU A 289 -33.60 5.38 14.62
C LEU A 289 -33.74 6.78 15.24
N LYS A 290 -33.18 7.00 16.41
CA LYS A 290 -33.05 8.35 16.99
C LYS A 290 -31.79 8.98 16.37
N GLY A 291 -32.03 9.93 15.48
CA GLY A 291 -31.07 10.92 15.03
C GLY A 291 -30.02 10.42 14.02
N ASN A 292 -29.76 11.24 13.03
CA ASN A 292 -28.55 11.09 12.19
C ASN A 292 -27.31 11.19 13.09
N PRO A 293 -26.31 10.29 12.95
CA PRO A 293 -25.07 10.44 13.71
C PRO A 293 -24.37 11.72 13.26
N VAL A 294 -24.27 12.69 14.16
CA VAL A 294 -23.41 13.86 13.97
C VAL A 294 -21.98 13.36 13.98
N VAL A 295 -21.28 13.59 12.90
CA VAL A 295 -19.86 13.28 12.76
C VAL A 295 -19.10 14.07 13.83
N GLY A 296 -18.64 13.39 14.89
CA GLY A 296 -17.77 14.05 15.86
C GLY A 296 -17.93 13.68 17.34
N THR A 297 -18.82 12.79 17.73
CA THR A 297 -18.94 12.38 19.15
C THR A 297 -18.55 10.91 19.34
N PRO A 298 -17.68 10.60 20.35
CA PRO A 298 -17.19 9.24 20.57
C PRO A 298 -18.14 8.28 21.30
N ASP A 299 -19.31 8.71 21.72
CA ASP A 299 -20.23 7.87 22.51
C ASP A 299 -21.57 7.69 21.79
N VAL A 300 -21.67 6.66 20.99
CA VAL A 300 -22.98 6.15 20.54
C VAL A 300 -23.17 4.76 21.13
N ASN A 301 -23.74 4.71 22.32
CA ASN A 301 -24.31 3.49 22.90
C ASN A 301 -25.62 3.17 22.18
N TYR A 302 -25.63 2.16 21.34
CA TYR A 302 -26.85 1.60 20.79
C TYR A 302 -27.54 0.75 21.87
N THR A 303 -28.50 1.35 22.55
CA THR A 303 -29.37 0.60 23.46
C THR A 303 -30.59 0.09 22.67
N LEU A 304 -30.62 -1.20 22.38
CA LEU A 304 -31.83 -1.87 21.90
C LEU A 304 -32.84 -1.93 23.04
N LYS A 305 -33.88 -1.12 22.98
CA LYS A 305 -35.05 -1.29 23.85
C LYS A 305 -36.01 -2.27 23.17
N GLN A 306 -36.17 -3.44 23.74
CA GLN A 306 -37.32 -4.30 23.43
C GLN A 306 -38.60 -3.58 23.87
N VAL A 307 -39.46 -3.28 22.93
CA VAL A 307 -40.85 -2.86 23.24
C VAL A 307 -41.68 -4.13 23.25
N VAL A 308 -42.02 -4.59 24.44
CA VAL A 308 -43.04 -5.63 24.64
C VAL A 308 -44.37 -4.98 24.34
N ILE A 309 -45.08 -5.45 23.29
CA ILE A 309 -46.45 -5.08 23.02
C ILE A 309 -47.31 -6.03 23.86
N GLY A 310 -48.05 -5.45 24.79
CA GLY A 310 -49.12 -6.12 25.53
C GLY A 310 -50.40 -6.28 24.71
#